data_5af656c73bc7c2f313809e5919ffdd16
#
_entry.id   5af656c73bc7c2f313809e5919ffdd16
#
_cell.length_a   1.000
_cell.length_b   1.000
_cell.length_c   1.000
_cell.angle_alpha   90.00
_cell.angle_beta   90.00
_cell.angle_gamma   90.00
#
_symmetry.space_group_name_H-M   'P 1'
#
loop_
_entity.id
_entity.type
_entity.pdbx_description
1 polymer ?
#
loop_
_entity_poly.entity_id
_entity_poly.type
_entity_poly.pdbx_seq_one_letter_code
_entity_poly.pdbx_strand_id
1 'polypeptide(L)'
;YAAVCASQQIDLIDYELVNEAANVTRVREVAHANGVKLILSFHDFERTPNQAELVAKFTAAEKMGADVAKVAVMAKNPDDVLALLSATRQASGQVQIPVVSMSMGSYGSLTRLFGWAYGSALTFAVGARSSAPGQIPIEDLNTVLNISQKFLSPDTSPR
;
A
#
# COMPACT_ATOMS: atom_id res chain seq x y z
N TYR A 1 -6.07 10.27 -17.04
CA TYR A 1 -6.43 8.88 -16.74
C TYR A 1 -7.16 8.23 -17.91
N ALA A 2 -8.23 8.83 -18.49
CA ALA A 2 -9.03 8.20 -19.53
C ALA A 2 -8.20 7.73 -20.75
N ALA A 3 -7.34 8.59 -21.28
CA ALA A 3 -6.48 8.25 -22.42
C ALA A 3 -5.48 7.13 -22.09
N VAL A 4 -4.96 7.13 -20.86
CA VAL A 4 -4.01 6.09 -20.41
C VAL A 4 -4.72 4.75 -20.22
N CYS A 5 -5.90 4.71 -19.63
CA CYS A 5 -6.70 3.49 -19.52
C CYS A 5 -7.08 2.94 -20.91
N ALA A 6 -7.48 3.81 -21.84
CA ALA A 6 -7.85 3.40 -23.20
C ALA A 6 -6.66 2.89 -24.04
N SER A 7 -5.40 3.15 -23.64
CA SER A 7 -4.22 2.72 -24.38
C SER A 7 -3.99 1.21 -24.33
N GLN A 8 -4.59 0.49 -23.38
CA GLN A 8 -4.39 -0.95 -23.11
C GLN A 8 -2.91 -1.31 -22.81
N GLN A 9 -2.12 -0.33 -22.35
CA GLN A 9 -0.70 -0.54 -22.01
C GLN A 9 -0.45 -0.57 -20.51
N ILE A 10 -1.51 -0.51 -19.71
CA ILE A 10 -1.44 -0.54 -18.25
C ILE A 10 -2.51 -1.46 -17.66
N ASP A 11 -2.17 -2.09 -16.55
CA ASP A 11 -3.07 -2.98 -15.81
C ASP A 11 -3.65 -2.32 -14.58
N LEU A 12 -2.99 -1.27 -14.07
CA LEU A 12 -3.29 -0.66 -12.78
C LEU A 12 -3.00 0.84 -12.80
N ILE A 13 -3.89 1.63 -12.21
CA ILE A 13 -3.69 3.08 -11.96
C ILE A 13 -3.81 3.38 -10.47
N ASP A 14 -3.12 4.43 -10.05
CA ASP A 14 -3.18 4.96 -8.67
C ASP A 14 -3.85 6.35 -8.68
N TYR A 15 -4.86 6.54 -7.85
CA TYR A 15 -5.59 7.79 -7.70
C TYR A 15 -5.82 8.13 -6.23
N GLU A 16 -5.67 9.41 -5.88
CA GLU A 16 -5.78 9.86 -4.50
C GLU A 16 -7.20 9.78 -3.95
N LEU A 17 -7.35 9.12 -2.80
CA LEU A 17 -8.61 8.96 -2.07
C LEU A 17 -9.24 10.29 -1.63
N VAL A 18 -8.40 11.31 -1.40
CA VAL A 18 -8.84 12.63 -0.90
C VAL A 18 -9.44 13.53 -1.97
N ASN A 19 -9.46 13.10 -3.23
CA ASN A 19 -10.14 13.81 -4.29
C ASN A 19 -11.67 13.79 -4.08
N GLU A 20 -12.36 14.70 -4.75
CA GLU A 20 -13.83 14.73 -4.74
C GLU A 20 -14.41 13.37 -5.16
N ALA A 21 -15.42 12.91 -4.42
CA ALA A 21 -16.04 11.60 -4.65
C ALA A 21 -16.55 11.40 -6.10
N ALA A 22 -17.04 12.45 -6.73
CA ALA A 22 -17.47 12.42 -8.12
C ALA A 22 -16.29 12.10 -9.07
N ASN A 23 -15.11 12.67 -8.81
CA ASN A 23 -13.90 12.42 -9.60
C ASN A 23 -13.38 10.99 -9.38
N VAL A 24 -13.39 10.51 -8.14
CA VAL A 24 -13.03 9.12 -7.80
C VAL A 24 -13.94 8.15 -8.55
N THR A 25 -15.25 8.39 -8.50
CA THR A 25 -16.24 7.56 -9.21
C THR A 25 -15.98 7.55 -10.72
N ARG A 26 -15.75 8.71 -11.32
CA ARG A 26 -15.45 8.82 -12.75
C ARG A 26 -14.17 8.09 -13.16
N VAL A 27 -13.10 8.23 -12.36
CA VAL A 27 -11.82 7.54 -12.63
C VAL A 27 -11.99 6.03 -12.51
N ARG A 28 -12.71 5.55 -11.50
CA ARG A 28 -13.05 4.14 -11.33
C ARG A 28 -13.82 3.58 -12.54
N GLU A 29 -14.88 4.26 -12.96
CA GLU A 29 -15.70 3.82 -14.10
C GLU A 29 -14.88 3.71 -15.38
N VAL A 30 -14.03 4.71 -15.64
CA VAL A 30 -13.14 4.70 -16.80
C VAL A 30 -12.10 3.57 -16.72
N ALA A 31 -11.50 3.34 -15.54
CA ALA A 31 -10.54 2.25 -15.35
C ALA A 31 -11.21 0.91 -15.61
N HIS A 32 -12.30 0.62 -14.92
CA HIS A 32 -13.01 -0.66 -15.02
C HIS A 32 -13.57 -0.93 -16.42
N ALA A 33 -14.08 0.11 -17.12
CA ALA A 33 -14.55 -0.02 -18.51
C ALA A 33 -13.44 -0.44 -19.48
N ASN A 34 -12.16 -0.18 -19.14
CA ASN A 34 -10.99 -0.57 -19.93
C ASN A 34 -10.23 -1.79 -19.36
N GLY A 35 -10.79 -2.49 -18.35
CA GLY A 35 -10.15 -3.63 -17.71
C GLY A 35 -8.97 -3.28 -16.79
N VAL A 36 -8.79 -1.99 -16.47
CA VAL A 36 -7.70 -1.47 -15.63
C VAL A 36 -8.15 -1.46 -14.16
N LYS A 37 -7.27 -1.93 -13.25
CA LYS A 37 -7.51 -1.93 -11.81
C LYS A 37 -7.22 -0.57 -11.20
N LEU A 38 -7.93 -0.24 -10.11
CA LEU A 38 -7.80 1.03 -9.41
C LEU A 38 -7.21 0.84 -8.01
N ILE A 39 -6.06 1.47 -7.76
CA ILE A 39 -5.58 1.77 -6.40
C ILE A 39 -6.22 3.10 -5.97
N LEU A 40 -6.89 3.13 -4.81
CA LEU A 40 -7.17 4.37 -4.13
C LEU A 40 -6.15 4.56 -3.01
N SER A 41 -5.36 5.63 -3.11
CA SER A 41 -4.25 5.89 -2.22
C SER A 41 -4.50 7.10 -1.33
N PHE A 42 -4.04 7.02 -0.09
CA PHE A 42 -3.94 8.14 0.84
C PHE A 42 -2.47 8.40 1.14
N HIS A 43 -2.02 9.63 1.00
CA HIS A 43 -0.68 10.05 1.36
C HIS A 43 -0.73 11.13 2.45
N ASP A 44 0.09 10.99 3.50
CA ASP A 44 0.41 12.05 4.45
C ASP A 44 1.94 12.17 4.53
N PHE A 45 2.47 13.24 3.94
CA PHE A 45 3.89 13.49 3.86
C PHE A 45 4.48 14.15 5.12
N GLU A 46 3.63 14.47 6.09
CA GLU A 46 4.03 15.22 7.28
C GLU A 46 4.04 14.38 8.55
N ARG A 47 3.11 13.42 8.67
CA ARG A 47 2.91 12.62 9.89
C ARG A 47 2.35 11.22 9.59
N THR A 48 2.32 10.42 10.64
CA THR A 48 1.54 9.18 10.68
C THR A 48 0.27 9.43 11.52
N PRO A 49 -0.93 9.37 10.93
CA PRO A 49 -2.19 9.38 11.66
C PRO A 49 -2.29 8.22 12.66
N ASN A 50 -3.20 8.32 13.64
CA ASN A 50 -3.42 7.21 14.57
C ASN A 50 -3.99 5.96 13.87
N GLN A 51 -3.91 4.81 14.55
CA GLN A 51 -4.31 3.52 13.97
C GLN A 51 -5.76 3.53 13.45
N ALA A 52 -6.71 4.12 14.20
CA ALA A 52 -8.11 4.15 13.81
C ALA A 52 -8.34 5.00 12.54
N GLU A 53 -7.67 6.14 12.43
CA GLU A 53 -7.70 6.98 11.23
C GLU A 53 -7.11 6.24 10.00
N LEU A 54 -6.02 5.50 10.19
CA LEU A 54 -5.39 4.71 9.12
C LEU A 54 -6.33 3.58 8.64
N VAL A 55 -6.93 2.83 9.56
CA VAL A 55 -7.91 1.78 9.23
C VAL A 55 -9.11 2.35 8.48
N ALA A 56 -9.58 3.53 8.90
CA ALA A 56 -10.68 4.22 8.22
C ALA A 56 -10.33 4.59 6.77
N LYS A 57 -9.07 4.90 6.44
CA LYS A 57 -8.64 5.17 5.06
C LYS A 57 -8.74 3.92 4.18
N PHE A 58 -8.29 2.76 4.67
CA PHE A 58 -8.43 1.49 3.94
C PHE A 58 -9.91 1.14 3.70
N THR A 59 -10.74 1.25 4.74
CA THR A 59 -12.17 1.00 4.64
C THR A 59 -12.87 1.97 3.68
N ALA A 60 -12.48 3.25 3.68
CA ALA A 60 -13.02 4.24 2.77
C ALA A 60 -12.66 3.93 1.31
N ALA A 61 -11.42 3.51 1.03
CA ALA A 61 -11.00 3.12 -0.31
C ALA A 61 -11.85 1.95 -0.83
N GLU A 62 -12.06 0.90 -0.03
CA GLU A 62 -12.93 -0.21 -0.39
C GLU A 62 -14.37 0.25 -0.68
N LYS A 63 -14.97 1.05 0.22
CA LYS A 63 -16.33 1.59 0.04
C LYS A 63 -16.49 2.43 -1.22
N MET A 64 -15.42 3.09 -1.67
CA MET A 64 -15.40 3.86 -2.92
C MET A 64 -15.13 2.99 -4.15
N GLY A 65 -14.97 1.68 -3.98
CA GLY A 65 -14.84 0.70 -5.05
C GLY A 65 -13.43 0.57 -5.61
N ALA A 66 -12.41 0.77 -4.78
CA ALA A 66 -11.03 0.44 -5.13
C ALA A 66 -10.86 -1.07 -5.34
N ASP A 67 -9.94 -1.46 -6.22
CA ASP A 67 -9.45 -2.84 -6.31
C ASP A 67 -8.30 -3.07 -5.32
N VAL A 68 -7.58 -2.02 -4.92
CA VAL A 68 -6.52 -2.04 -3.91
C VAL A 68 -6.61 -0.76 -3.08
N ALA A 69 -6.51 -0.89 -1.76
CA ALA A 69 -6.43 0.25 -0.84
C ALA A 69 -4.99 0.51 -0.44
N LYS A 70 -4.50 1.74 -0.60
CA LYS A 70 -3.10 2.09 -0.29
C LYS A 70 -3.01 3.25 0.70
N VAL A 71 -2.09 3.12 1.66
CA VAL A 71 -1.76 4.18 2.62
C VAL A 71 -0.25 4.37 2.68
N ALA A 72 0.21 5.59 2.46
CA ALA A 72 1.62 5.97 2.59
C ALA A 72 1.74 7.20 3.51
N VAL A 73 2.48 7.07 4.61
CA VAL A 73 2.57 8.09 5.66
C VAL A 73 4.00 8.34 6.09
N MET A 74 4.26 9.48 6.73
CA MET A 74 5.61 9.84 7.20
C MET A 74 5.82 9.37 8.64
N ALA A 75 6.76 8.44 8.85
CA ALA A 75 7.17 8.04 10.19
C ALA A 75 8.29 8.96 10.73
N LYS A 76 8.07 9.55 11.89
CA LYS A 76 9.04 10.40 12.62
C LYS A 76 9.76 9.64 13.73
N ASN A 77 9.20 8.52 14.16
CA ASN A 77 9.70 7.68 15.25
C ASN A 77 9.25 6.22 15.07
N PRO A 78 9.75 5.27 15.86
CA PRO A 78 9.33 3.87 15.78
C PRO A 78 7.85 3.62 16.09
N ASP A 79 7.23 4.43 16.96
CA ASP A 79 5.80 4.25 17.30
C ASP A 79 4.90 4.53 16.09
N ASP A 80 5.28 5.46 15.21
CA ASP A 80 4.60 5.71 13.95
C ASP A 80 4.62 4.47 13.04
N VAL A 81 5.75 3.76 13.00
CA VAL A 81 5.89 2.49 12.25
C VAL A 81 4.96 1.43 12.83
N LEU A 82 4.95 1.27 14.17
CA LEU A 82 4.07 0.32 14.85
C LEU A 82 2.60 0.64 14.63
N ALA A 83 2.21 1.92 14.67
CA ALA A 83 0.84 2.35 14.40
C ALA A 83 0.39 1.94 12.99
N LEU A 84 1.24 2.17 11.97
CA LEU A 84 0.92 1.76 10.60
C LEU A 84 0.87 0.24 10.42
N LEU A 85 1.82 -0.51 10.97
CA LEU A 85 1.82 -1.98 10.89
C LEU A 85 0.59 -2.57 11.58
N SER A 86 0.20 -2.04 12.75
CA SER A 86 -1.00 -2.46 13.48
C SER A 86 -2.27 -2.15 12.67
N ALA A 87 -2.35 -0.96 12.07
CA ALA A 87 -3.46 -0.57 11.20
C ALA A 87 -3.55 -1.49 9.95
N THR A 88 -2.41 -1.81 9.36
CA THR A 88 -2.33 -2.71 8.20
C THR A 88 -2.84 -4.11 8.56
N ARG A 89 -2.38 -4.66 9.67
CA ARG A 89 -2.82 -5.98 10.15
C ARG A 89 -4.32 -6.01 10.43
N GLN A 90 -4.85 -4.95 11.05
CA GLN A 90 -6.28 -4.83 11.32
C GLN A 90 -7.08 -4.70 10.01
N ALA A 91 -6.68 -3.79 9.11
CA ALA A 91 -7.38 -3.55 7.85
C ALA A 91 -7.37 -4.78 6.95
N SER A 92 -6.24 -5.50 6.83
CA SER A 92 -6.15 -6.73 6.03
C SER A 92 -7.07 -7.85 6.48
N GLY A 93 -7.55 -7.82 7.73
CA GLY A 93 -8.57 -8.74 8.25
C GLY A 93 -10.00 -8.23 8.16
N GLN A 94 -10.22 -6.96 7.80
CA GLN A 94 -11.53 -6.32 7.77
C GLN A 94 -12.05 -6.03 6.37
N VAL A 95 -11.16 -5.62 5.44
CA VAL A 95 -11.55 -5.34 4.05
C VAL A 95 -11.36 -6.57 3.17
N GLN A 96 -12.12 -6.65 2.08
CA GLN A 96 -12.08 -7.78 1.16
C GLN A 96 -11.08 -7.56 -0.01
N ILE A 97 -10.54 -6.35 -0.14
CA ILE A 97 -9.57 -5.99 -1.17
C ILE A 97 -8.14 -6.00 -0.59
N PRO A 98 -7.10 -6.23 -1.40
CA PRO A 98 -5.72 -6.11 -0.97
C PRO A 98 -5.43 -4.73 -0.37
N VAL A 99 -4.70 -4.71 0.75
CA VAL A 99 -4.20 -3.48 1.37
C VAL A 99 -2.71 -3.32 1.08
N VAL A 100 -2.27 -2.09 0.90
CA VAL A 100 -0.87 -1.73 0.69
C VAL A 100 -0.52 -0.60 1.65
N SER A 101 0.53 -0.78 2.43
CA SER A 101 0.97 0.23 3.38
C SER A 101 2.46 0.44 3.37
N MET A 102 2.88 1.68 3.55
CA MET A 102 4.29 2.02 3.73
C MET A 102 4.46 3.30 4.53
N SER A 103 5.45 3.29 5.40
CA SER A 103 5.97 4.51 5.98
C SER A 103 7.08 5.09 5.09
N MET A 104 7.14 6.40 5.01
CA MET A 104 8.21 7.15 4.36
C MET A 104 9.26 7.56 5.41
N GLY A 105 10.41 8.03 4.94
CA GLY A 105 11.52 8.45 5.79
C GLY A 105 12.40 7.27 6.23
N SER A 106 13.39 7.54 7.09
CA SER A 106 14.40 6.55 7.52
C SER A 106 13.80 5.38 8.29
N TYR A 107 12.82 5.62 9.17
CA TYR A 107 12.10 4.58 9.88
C TYR A 107 11.19 3.76 8.96
N GLY A 108 10.78 4.33 7.84
CA GLY A 108 9.84 3.71 6.90
C GLY A 108 10.38 2.47 6.21
N SER A 109 11.70 2.29 6.14
CA SER A 109 12.30 1.08 5.58
C SER A 109 11.81 -0.20 6.25
N LEU A 110 11.51 -0.18 7.55
CA LEU A 110 10.96 -1.32 8.28
C LEU A 110 9.63 -1.81 7.69
N THR A 111 8.73 -0.89 7.31
CA THR A 111 7.44 -1.27 6.71
C THR A 111 7.61 -1.83 5.30
N ARG A 112 8.63 -1.38 4.56
CA ARG A 112 8.92 -1.92 3.22
C ARG A 112 9.50 -3.31 3.27
N LEU A 113 10.31 -3.61 4.30
CA LEU A 113 10.93 -4.92 4.51
C LEU A 113 9.94 -5.94 5.09
N PHE A 114 9.09 -5.54 6.03
CA PHE A 114 8.29 -6.45 6.84
C PHE A 114 6.78 -6.22 6.74
N GLY A 115 6.28 -5.23 5.99
CA GLY A 115 4.86 -4.93 5.84
C GLY A 115 4.03 -6.13 5.37
N TRP A 116 4.62 -6.99 4.54
CA TRP A 116 3.99 -8.22 4.07
C TRP A 116 3.58 -9.17 5.21
N ALA A 117 4.39 -9.26 6.28
CA ALA A 117 4.07 -10.08 7.45
C ALA A 117 2.87 -9.54 8.24
N TYR A 118 2.50 -8.29 8.01
CA TYR A 118 1.33 -7.62 8.59
C TYR A 118 0.16 -7.49 7.61
N GLY A 119 0.27 -8.07 6.42
CA GLY A 119 -0.81 -8.12 5.45
C GLY A 119 -0.74 -7.10 4.30
N SER A 120 0.36 -6.32 4.17
CA SER A 120 0.56 -5.48 2.99
C SER A 120 0.86 -6.33 1.77
N ALA A 121 0.05 -6.19 0.72
CA ALA A 121 0.14 -7.03 -0.49
C ALA A 121 1.29 -6.63 -1.42
N LEU A 122 1.76 -5.39 -1.35
CA LEU A 122 2.81 -4.84 -2.21
C LEU A 122 3.79 -3.99 -1.40
N THR A 123 5.01 -3.88 -1.93
CA THR A 123 5.98 -2.86 -1.51
C THR A 123 6.60 -2.18 -2.73
N PHE A 124 7.19 -1.01 -2.53
CA PHE A 124 7.81 -0.22 -3.60
C PHE A 124 9.30 -0.11 -3.35
N ALA A 125 10.08 -0.66 -4.25
CA ALA A 125 11.55 -0.64 -4.24
C ALA A 125 12.10 0.39 -5.23
N VAL A 126 13.39 0.67 -5.13
CA VAL A 126 14.14 1.47 -6.11
C VAL A 126 14.61 0.57 -7.23
N GLY A 127 14.28 0.95 -8.47
CA GLY A 127 14.98 0.48 -9.65
C GLY A 127 16.18 1.39 -9.95
N ALA A 128 16.09 2.18 -11.02
CA ALA A 128 17.18 3.10 -11.39
C ALA A 128 17.23 4.39 -10.56
N ARG A 129 16.07 4.91 -10.09
CA ARG A 129 15.98 6.16 -9.29
C ARG A 129 14.91 6.05 -8.23
N SER A 130 15.19 6.59 -7.04
CA SER A 130 14.22 6.68 -5.96
C SER A 130 13.11 7.68 -6.29
N SER A 131 11.87 7.31 -6.03
CA SER A 131 10.69 8.16 -6.21
C SER A 131 10.03 8.61 -4.90
N ALA A 132 10.50 8.06 -3.75
CA ALA A 132 10.00 8.43 -2.43
C ALA A 132 11.05 8.21 -1.35
N PRO A 133 11.02 8.97 -0.24
CA PRO A 133 11.94 8.80 0.88
C PRO A 133 11.86 7.39 1.48
N GLY A 134 13.01 6.80 1.82
CA GLY A 134 13.10 5.50 2.50
C GLY A 134 12.89 4.28 1.58
N GLN A 135 12.87 4.46 0.27
CA GLN A 135 12.88 3.34 -0.67
C GLN A 135 14.22 2.59 -0.62
N ILE A 136 14.15 1.28 -0.79
CA ILE A 136 15.28 0.34 -0.72
C ILE A 136 15.57 -0.17 -2.14
N PRO A 137 16.84 -0.36 -2.55
CA PRO A 137 17.19 -1.01 -3.81
C PRO A 137 16.53 -2.40 -3.93
N ILE A 138 16.06 -2.75 -5.12
CA ILE A 138 15.30 -3.98 -5.33
C ILE A 138 16.10 -5.25 -4.99
N GLU A 139 17.40 -5.24 -5.23
CA GLU A 139 18.29 -6.38 -4.92
C GLU A 139 18.41 -6.57 -3.40
N ASP A 140 18.57 -5.47 -2.64
CA ASP A 140 18.66 -5.50 -1.18
C ASP A 140 17.33 -5.95 -0.56
N LEU A 141 16.22 -5.41 -1.07
CA LEU A 141 14.89 -5.80 -0.64
C LEU A 141 14.64 -7.29 -0.87
N ASN A 142 14.94 -7.80 -2.06
CA ASN A 142 14.78 -9.21 -2.39
C ASN A 142 15.64 -10.11 -1.48
N THR A 143 16.86 -9.69 -1.16
CA THR A 143 17.73 -10.43 -0.25
C THR A 143 17.10 -10.56 1.13
N VAL A 144 16.61 -9.46 1.70
CA VAL A 144 15.97 -9.46 3.03
C VAL A 144 14.66 -10.27 3.00
N LEU A 145 13.83 -10.11 1.97
CA LEU A 145 12.58 -10.87 1.83
C LEU A 145 12.85 -12.37 1.76
N ASN A 146 13.81 -12.81 0.95
CA ASN A 146 14.17 -14.22 0.81
C ASN A 146 14.67 -14.83 2.12
N ILE A 147 15.43 -14.08 2.92
CA ILE A 147 15.87 -14.52 4.23
C ILE A 147 14.69 -14.59 5.20
N SER A 148 13.92 -13.50 5.30
CA SER A 148 12.83 -13.37 6.27
C SER A 148 11.74 -14.41 6.07
N GLN A 149 11.36 -14.68 4.82
CA GLN A 149 10.31 -15.66 4.48
C GLN A 149 10.67 -17.09 4.91
N LYS A 150 11.94 -17.45 4.92
CA LYS A 150 12.38 -18.79 5.40
C LYS A 150 12.05 -19.03 6.88
N PHE A 151 12.01 -17.96 7.68
CA PHE A 151 11.82 -18.05 9.13
C PHE A 151 10.43 -17.59 9.61
N LEU A 152 9.73 -16.80 8.78
CA LEU A 152 8.40 -16.25 9.09
C LEU A 152 7.26 -17.00 8.38
N SER A 153 7.57 -17.97 7.51
CA SER A 153 6.54 -18.87 6.97
C SER A 153 5.92 -19.70 8.07
N PRO A 154 4.60 -19.87 8.13
CA PRO A 154 3.96 -20.79 9.04
C PRO A 154 4.62 -22.17 8.90
N ASP A 155 4.99 -22.77 10.03
CA ASP A 155 5.49 -24.14 10.04
C ASP A 155 4.39 -25.06 9.48
N THR A 156 4.57 -25.52 8.26
CA THR A 156 3.66 -26.46 7.58
C THR A 156 3.98 -27.92 7.91
N SER A 157 4.92 -28.13 8.86
CA SER A 157 5.22 -29.48 9.34
C SER A 157 3.97 -30.07 10.00
N PRO A 158 3.49 -31.25 9.59
CA PRO A 158 2.39 -31.93 10.30
C PRO A 158 2.85 -32.26 11.71
N ARG A 159 2.08 -31.85 12.70
CA ARG A 159 2.26 -32.24 14.10
C ARG A 159 1.83 -33.68 14.30
#